data_bfaae522f94110ddef077c0c4cfc51df
#
_entry.id   bfaae522f94110ddef077c0c4cfc51df
#
_cell.length_a   1.000
_cell.length_b   1.000
_cell.length_c   1.000
_cell.angle_alpha   90.00
_cell.angle_beta   90.00
_cell.angle_gamma   90.00
#
_symmetry.space_group_name_H-M   'P 1'
#
loop_
_entity.id
_entity.type
_entity.pdbx_description
1 polymer ?
#
loop_
_entity_poly.entity_id
_entity_poly.type
_entity_poly.pdbx_seq_one_letter_code
_entity_poly.pdbx_strand_id
1 'polypeptide(L)'
;MTETIISMELPAGGHLAIRRNRIRPEGEERNLSRISLVSGIHGDELEGQYICYETARRVKEHPEYLKGIVDIYPALNPLGIDMASRTVPRLDMDMNRMFPGDASGDMMERITATVVDSLIGSDICIDLHASDIFVREIPQVRLSEDFAEALLPYAKMTNADMIWMNATATVHESTLAHSLNLLGVPTPV
;
A
#
# COMPACT_ATOMS: atom_id res chain seq x y z
N MET A 1 16.87 0.41 -4.89
CA MET A 1 17.38 -0.72 -4.05
C MET A 1 16.19 -1.49 -3.51
N THR A 2 16.23 -2.83 -3.55
CA THR A 2 15.17 -3.66 -2.95
C THR A 2 15.57 -4.02 -1.53
N GLU A 3 14.70 -3.76 -0.57
CA GLU A 3 14.91 -4.00 0.85
C GLU A 3 13.82 -4.95 1.37
N THR A 4 14.18 -5.86 2.27
CA THR A 4 13.21 -6.70 2.96
C THR A 4 12.74 -5.97 4.22
N ILE A 5 11.45 -5.66 4.29
CA ILE A 5 10.83 -4.99 5.44
C ILE A 5 10.45 -6.00 6.50
N ILE A 6 9.92 -7.14 6.06
CA ILE A 6 9.51 -8.24 6.92
C ILE A 6 10.08 -9.52 6.34
N SER A 7 10.62 -10.36 7.20
CA SER A 7 11.07 -11.72 6.90
C SER A 7 10.67 -12.62 8.05
N MET A 8 9.83 -13.59 7.78
CA MET A 8 9.28 -14.52 8.77
C MET A 8 9.25 -15.94 8.26
N GLU A 9 9.64 -16.87 9.10
CA GLU A 9 9.38 -18.27 8.86
C GLU A 9 7.94 -18.63 9.26
N LEU A 10 7.29 -19.40 8.42
CA LEU A 10 5.93 -19.87 8.62
C LEU A 10 5.93 -21.36 8.99
N PRO A 11 4.86 -21.86 9.61
CA PRO A 11 4.71 -23.31 9.85
C PRO A 11 4.91 -24.13 8.58
N ALA A 12 5.44 -25.35 8.74
CA ALA A 12 5.74 -26.27 7.66
C ALA A 12 6.81 -25.79 6.64
N GLY A 13 7.75 -24.96 7.10
CA GLY A 13 8.88 -24.51 6.28
C GLY A 13 8.54 -23.45 5.23
N GLY A 14 7.36 -22.83 5.32
CA GLY A 14 7.03 -21.67 4.49
C GLY A 14 7.81 -20.44 4.91
N HIS A 15 7.93 -19.47 4.01
CA HIS A 15 8.60 -18.20 4.29
C HIS A 15 7.79 -17.03 3.74
N LEU A 16 7.55 -16.03 4.56
CA LEU A 16 6.91 -14.78 4.16
C LEU A 16 7.95 -13.67 4.13
N ALA A 17 8.03 -12.94 3.02
CA ALA A 17 8.86 -11.76 2.91
C ALA A 17 8.10 -10.61 2.25
N ILE A 18 7.95 -9.50 2.95
CA ILE A 18 7.43 -8.25 2.39
C ILE A 18 8.62 -7.38 2.01
N ARG A 19 8.62 -6.87 0.80
CA ARG A 19 9.74 -6.12 0.23
C ARG A 19 9.30 -4.73 -0.21
N ARG A 20 10.22 -3.78 -0.05
CA ARG A 20 10.12 -2.43 -0.58
C ARG A 20 11.18 -2.23 -1.67
N ASN A 21 10.80 -1.62 -2.78
CA ASN A 21 11.74 -1.11 -3.77
C ASN A 21 11.84 0.41 -3.60
N ARG A 22 12.96 0.89 -3.05
CA ARG A 22 13.22 2.32 -2.88
C ARG A 22 14.00 2.86 -4.06
N ILE A 23 13.47 3.89 -4.70
CA ILE A 23 14.11 4.65 -5.78
C ILE A 23 14.29 6.08 -5.27
N ARG A 24 15.52 6.57 -5.38
CA ARG A 24 15.89 7.93 -4.95
C ARG A 24 16.74 8.60 -6.02
N PRO A 25 16.73 9.92 -6.12
CA PRO A 25 17.64 10.64 -7.00
C PRO A 25 19.09 10.40 -6.59
N GLU A 26 20.01 10.60 -7.53
CA GLU A 26 21.45 10.59 -7.26
C GLU A 26 21.85 11.85 -6.49
N GLY A 27 22.80 11.70 -5.57
CA GLY A 27 23.30 12.79 -4.73
C GLY A 27 22.93 12.65 -3.25
N GLU A 28 23.50 13.54 -2.42
CA GLU A 28 23.26 13.62 -0.97
C GLU A 28 22.22 14.70 -0.65
N GLU A 29 21.06 14.66 -1.24
CA GLU A 29 19.99 15.58 -0.86
C GLU A 29 19.38 15.14 0.47
N ARG A 30 19.26 16.10 1.39
CA ARG A 30 18.60 15.92 2.68
C ARG A 30 17.14 16.39 2.57
N ASN A 31 16.25 15.80 3.33
CA ASN A 31 14.82 16.17 3.39
C ASN A 31 14.09 16.04 2.06
N LEU A 32 14.33 14.96 1.34
CA LEU A 32 13.57 14.63 0.14
C LEU A 32 12.15 14.24 0.48
N SER A 33 11.19 14.78 -0.28
CA SER A 33 9.80 14.28 -0.23
C SER A 33 9.73 12.80 -0.59
N ARG A 34 8.83 12.08 0.06
CA ARG A 34 8.67 10.63 -0.11
C ARG A 34 7.23 10.27 -0.48
N ILE A 35 7.09 9.63 -1.62
CA ILE A 35 5.83 9.03 -2.06
C ILE A 35 5.94 7.53 -1.90
N SER A 36 4.95 6.90 -1.27
CA SER A 36 4.83 5.46 -1.14
C SER A 36 3.68 4.93 -1.99
N LEU A 37 3.92 3.86 -2.74
CA LEU A 37 2.92 3.10 -3.45
C LEU A 37 2.81 1.72 -2.80
N VAL A 38 1.60 1.34 -2.46
CA VAL A 38 1.28 0.06 -1.81
C VAL A 38 0.31 -0.71 -2.68
N SER A 39 0.50 -2.02 -2.79
CA SER A 39 -0.40 -2.93 -3.50
C SER A 39 -0.36 -4.33 -2.91
N GLY A 40 -1.32 -5.15 -3.30
CA GLY A 40 -1.36 -6.56 -2.97
C GLY A 40 -1.62 -6.84 -1.50
N ILE A 41 -2.44 -6.03 -0.85
CA ILE A 41 -3.07 -6.35 0.43
C ILE A 41 -4.02 -7.54 0.22
N HIS A 42 -4.82 -7.48 -0.85
CA HIS A 42 -5.61 -8.60 -1.33
C HIS A 42 -4.87 -9.26 -2.50
N GLY A 43 -4.73 -10.57 -2.45
CA GLY A 43 -3.90 -11.30 -3.41
C GLY A 43 -4.57 -11.57 -4.75
N ASP A 44 -5.87 -11.37 -4.86
CA ASP A 44 -6.66 -11.49 -6.08
C ASP A 44 -6.81 -10.16 -6.86
N GLU A 45 -6.24 -9.05 -6.35
CA GLU A 45 -6.26 -7.73 -6.97
C GLU A 45 -4.91 -7.46 -7.66
N LEU A 46 -4.74 -7.88 -8.92
CA LEU A 46 -3.43 -7.94 -9.58
C LEU A 46 -2.99 -6.64 -10.27
N GLU A 47 -3.92 -5.75 -10.61
CA GLU A 47 -3.66 -4.52 -11.36
C GLU A 47 -2.67 -3.59 -10.64
N GLY A 48 -2.79 -3.47 -9.32
CA GLY A 48 -1.90 -2.64 -8.52
C GLY A 48 -0.44 -3.06 -8.60
N GLN A 49 -0.16 -4.36 -8.75
CA GLN A 49 1.20 -4.88 -8.93
C GLN A 49 1.79 -4.45 -10.27
N TYR A 50 0.96 -4.48 -11.33
CA TYR A 50 1.38 -4.00 -12.63
C TYR A 50 1.66 -2.49 -12.62
N ILE A 51 0.82 -1.71 -11.94
CA ILE A 51 1.05 -0.27 -11.72
C ILE A 51 2.36 -0.03 -10.97
N CYS A 52 2.63 -0.78 -9.92
CA CYS A 52 3.89 -0.72 -9.18
C CYS A 52 5.10 -1.03 -10.07
N TYR A 53 5.01 -2.07 -10.90
CA TYR A 53 6.06 -2.44 -11.86
C TYR A 53 6.31 -1.34 -12.89
N GLU A 54 5.25 -0.85 -13.54
CA GLU A 54 5.36 0.21 -14.56
C GLU A 54 5.88 1.52 -13.96
N THR A 55 5.45 1.88 -12.77
CA THR A 55 5.97 3.05 -12.06
C THR A 55 7.47 2.91 -11.80
N ALA A 56 7.90 1.77 -11.25
CA ALA A 56 9.33 1.52 -11.01
C ALA A 56 10.15 1.56 -12.31
N ARG A 57 9.63 1.00 -13.39
CA ARG A 57 10.28 0.98 -14.70
C ARG A 57 10.45 2.40 -15.24
N ARG A 58 9.36 3.18 -15.31
CA ARG A 58 9.36 4.55 -15.86
C ARG A 58 10.25 5.49 -15.04
N VAL A 59 10.21 5.42 -13.72
CA VAL A 59 11.07 6.25 -12.85
C VAL A 59 12.55 5.91 -13.06
N LYS A 60 12.89 4.63 -13.29
CA LYS A 60 14.29 4.22 -13.57
C LYS A 60 14.74 4.58 -14.99
N GLU A 61 13.83 4.59 -15.96
CA GLU A 61 14.13 4.99 -17.34
C GLU A 61 14.32 6.51 -17.47
N HIS A 62 13.72 7.29 -16.57
CA HIS A 62 13.74 8.74 -16.58
C HIS A 62 14.17 9.33 -15.24
N PRO A 63 15.38 9.01 -14.74
CA PRO A 63 15.85 9.45 -13.43
C PRO A 63 15.98 10.98 -13.32
N GLU A 64 16.12 11.67 -14.44
CA GLU A 64 16.20 13.13 -14.50
C GLU A 64 14.94 13.86 -14.00
N TYR A 65 13.78 13.18 -14.00
CA TYR A 65 12.52 13.72 -13.47
C TYR A 65 12.30 13.40 -12.00
N LEU A 66 13.10 12.50 -11.42
CA LEU A 66 12.94 12.10 -10.03
C LEU A 66 13.45 13.21 -9.10
N LYS A 67 12.55 13.81 -8.33
CA LYS A 67 12.85 14.90 -7.39
C LYS A 67 12.71 14.49 -5.92
N GLY A 68 12.29 13.28 -5.66
CA GLY A 68 12.06 12.76 -4.31
C GLY A 68 12.26 11.25 -4.25
N ILE A 69 11.90 10.68 -3.13
CA ILE A 69 11.95 9.22 -2.90
C ILE A 69 10.64 8.61 -3.37
N VAL A 70 10.73 7.53 -4.13
CA VAL A 70 9.59 6.68 -4.47
C VAL A 70 9.81 5.31 -3.83
N ASP A 71 8.97 4.98 -2.85
CA ASP A 71 8.93 3.68 -2.20
C ASP A 71 7.79 2.85 -2.79
N ILE A 72 8.07 1.65 -3.24
CA ILE A 72 7.09 0.78 -3.88
C ILE A 72 7.03 -0.54 -3.12
N TYR A 73 5.84 -0.86 -2.62
CA TYR A 73 5.50 -2.11 -1.92
C TYR A 73 4.54 -2.90 -2.81
N PRO A 74 5.03 -3.73 -3.72
CA PRO A 74 4.18 -4.35 -4.74
C PRO A 74 3.32 -5.50 -4.20
N ALA A 75 3.62 -6.01 -3.01
CA ALA A 75 2.98 -7.21 -2.46
C ALA A 75 3.03 -7.20 -0.93
N LEU A 76 1.97 -6.72 -0.27
CA LEU A 76 1.84 -6.81 1.18
C LEU A 76 1.38 -8.19 1.64
N ASN A 77 0.63 -8.90 0.82
CA ASN A 77 0.20 -10.29 1.04
C ASN A 77 0.74 -11.21 -0.08
N PRO A 78 2.05 -11.50 -0.09
CA PRO A 78 2.65 -12.32 -1.15
C PRO A 78 2.06 -13.73 -1.22
N LEU A 79 1.63 -14.29 -0.09
CA LEU A 79 1.00 -15.62 -0.06
C LEU A 79 -0.39 -15.60 -0.71
N GLY A 80 -1.15 -14.53 -0.50
CA GLY A 80 -2.45 -14.34 -1.16
C GLY A 80 -2.29 -14.20 -2.66
N ILE A 81 -1.27 -13.46 -3.11
CA ILE A 81 -0.96 -13.30 -4.54
C ILE A 81 -0.63 -14.63 -5.19
N ASP A 82 0.23 -15.45 -4.57
CA ASP A 82 0.62 -16.76 -5.11
C ASP A 82 -0.61 -17.70 -5.29
N MET A 83 -1.66 -17.48 -4.50
CA MET A 83 -2.88 -18.30 -4.52
C MET A 83 -4.08 -17.59 -5.17
N ALA A 84 -3.91 -16.36 -5.66
CA ALA A 84 -4.99 -15.48 -6.13
C ALA A 84 -6.15 -15.43 -5.11
N SER A 85 -5.82 -15.24 -3.84
CA SER A 85 -6.76 -15.21 -2.72
C SER A 85 -6.81 -13.84 -2.09
N ARG A 86 -8.02 -13.34 -1.82
CA ARG A 86 -8.22 -12.08 -1.11
C ARG A 86 -7.55 -12.09 0.27
N THR A 87 -7.75 -13.16 1.02
CA THR A 87 -7.26 -13.29 2.39
C THR A 87 -5.83 -13.82 2.44
N VAL A 88 -5.22 -13.78 3.62
CA VAL A 88 -3.94 -14.47 3.89
C VAL A 88 -4.23 -15.97 3.95
N PRO A 89 -3.70 -16.78 3.02
CA PRO A 89 -3.95 -18.21 2.97
C PRO A 89 -3.63 -18.91 4.29
N ARG A 90 -4.42 -19.92 4.62
CA ARG A 90 -4.36 -20.73 5.87
C ARG A 90 -4.82 -20.00 7.14
N LEU A 91 -4.79 -18.67 7.17
CA LEU A 91 -5.30 -17.91 8.29
C LEU A 91 -6.74 -17.43 8.05
N ASP A 92 -7.14 -17.37 6.78
CA ASP A 92 -8.44 -16.85 6.32
C ASP A 92 -8.74 -15.44 6.87
N MET A 93 -7.68 -14.62 7.00
CA MET A 93 -7.75 -13.29 7.56
C MET A 93 -7.61 -12.23 6.46
N ASP A 94 -8.53 -11.27 6.43
CA ASP A 94 -8.39 -10.07 5.59
C ASP A 94 -7.40 -9.12 6.25
N MET A 95 -6.19 -9.00 5.67
CA MET A 95 -5.15 -8.11 6.18
C MET A 95 -5.64 -6.66 6.30
N ASN A 96 -6.55 -6.22 5.41
CA ASN A 96 -7.11 -4.87 5.43
C ASN A 96 -8.22 -4.68 6.48
N ARG A 97 -8.24 -5.54 7.49
CA ARG A 97 -9.06 -5.43 8.71
C ARG A 97 -8.21 -5.52 9.98
N MET A 98 -6.89 -5.46 9.83
CA MET A 98 -5.96 -5.67 10.94
C MET A 98 -5.03 -4.49 11.19
N PHE A 99 -5.15 -3.43 10.41
CA PHE A 99 -4.38 -2.20 10.63
C PHE A 99 -4.96 -1.35 11.78
N PRO A 100 -4.12 -0.63 12.54
CA PRO A 100 -2.68 -0.47 12.37
C PRO A 100 -1.84 -1.65 12.88
N GLY A 101 -2.43 -2.67 13.50
CA GLY A 101 -1.74 -3.78 14.13
C GLY A 101 -1.18 -3.46 15.51
N ASP A 102 -0.47 -4.43 16.11
CA ASP A 102 0.21 -4.30 17.41
C ASP A 102 1.57 -5.02 17.31
N ALA A 103 2.66 -4.30 17.61
CA ALA A 103 4.02 -4.86 17.59
C ALA A 103 4.23 -5.97 18.64
N SER A 104 3.39 -6.02 19.68
CA SER A 104 3.40 -7.05 20.73
C SER A 104 2.33 -8.13 20.54
N GLY A 105 1.51 -8.00 19.51
CA GLY A 105 0.39 -8.88 19.21
C GLY A 105 0.77 -10.19 18.53
N ASP A 106 -0.20 -10.80 17.91
CA ASP A 106 0.01 -12.02 17.14
C ASP A 106 0.87 -11.78 15.87
N MET A 107 1.06 -12.82 15.08
CA MET A 107 1.89 -12.74 13.88
C MET A 107 1.38 -11.69 12.87
N MET A 108 0.06 -11.66 12.64
CA MET A 108 -0.52 -10.75 11.66
C MET A 108 -0.55 -9.31 12.17
N GLU A 109 -0.83 -9.10 13.45
CA GLU A 109 -0.78 -7.79 14.09
C GLU A 109 0.64 -7.20 14.03
N ARG A 110 1.68 -8.00 14.26
CA ARG A 110 3.08 -7.56 14.11
C ARG A 110 3.45 -7.25 12.67
N ILE A 111 2.94 -8.00 11.71
CA ILE A 111 3.16 -7.74 10.28
C ILE A 111 2.55 -6.40 9.91
N THR A 112 1.28 -6.18 10.24
CA THR A 112 0.57 -4.94 9.91
C THR A 112 1.16 -3.72 10.62
N ALA A 113 1.56 -3.84 11.88
CA ALA A 113 2.28 -2.78 12.59
C ALA A 113 3.61 -2.43 11.91
N THR A 114 4.40 -3.43 11.50
CA THR A 114 5.68 -3.18 10.80
C THR A 114 5.46 -2.52 9.43
N VAL A 115 4.39 -2.88 8.72
CA VAL A 115 4.02 -2.22 7.45
C VAL A 115 3.71 -0.75 7.72
N VAL A 116 2.87 -0.45 8.70
CA VAL A 116 2.53 0.94 9.07
C VAL A 116 3.79 1.73 9.43
N ASP A 117 4.65 1.20 10.30
CA ASP A 117 5.90 1.85 10.70
C ASP A 117 6.80 2.17 9.51
N SER A 118 6.85 1.29 8.51
CA SER A 118 7.65 1.50 7.29
C SER A 118 7.11 2.62 6.39
N LEU A 119 5.81 2.93 6.50
CA LEU A 119 5.11 3.95 5.72
C LEU A 119 5.05 5.31 6.43
N ILE A 120 5.16 5.35 7.75
CA ILE A 120 5.22 6.61 8.53
C ILE A 120 6.36 7.49 8.00
N GLY A 121 6.06 8.79 7.83
CA GLY A 121 6.97 9.78 7.26
C GLY A 121 6.95 9.82 5.74
N SER A 122 6.05 9.13 5.05
CA SER A 122 5.70 9.45 3.66
C SER A 122 4.90 10.74 3.61
N ASP A 123 5.17 11.60 2.63
CA ASP A 123 4.35 12.81 2.39
C ASP A 123 3.00 12.43 1.78
N ILE A 124 2.95 11.31 1.09
CA ILE A 124 1.72 10.68 0.60
C ILE A 124 1.94 9.18 0.44
N CYS A 125 0.91 8.39 0.72
CA CYS A 125 0.83 6.98 0.39
C CYS A 125 -0.34 6.76 -0.58
N ILE A 126 -0.14 6.00 -1.64
CA ILE A 126 -1.20 5.59 -2.57
C ILE A 126 -1.45 4.11 -2.36
N ASP A 127 -2.64 3.78 -1.89
CA ASP A 127 -3.06 2.39 -1.62
C ASP A 127 -3.84 1.87 -2.84
N LEU A 128 -3.20 0.97 -3.59
CA LEU A 128 -3.70 0.47 -4.86
C LEU A 128 -4.51 -0.81 -4.65
N HIS A 129 -5.79 -0.70 -4.87
CA HIS A 129 -6.75 -1.79 -4.89
C HIS A 129 -7.37 -1.98 -6.27
N ALA A 130 -8.01 -3.11 -6.48
CA ALA A 130 -8.85 -3.39 -7.64
C ALA A 130 -10.05 -4.22 -7.18
N SER A 131 -10.92 -4.60 -8.11
CA SER A 131 -11.83 -5.71 -7.86
C SER A 131 -11.10 -7.04 -8.06
N ASP A 132 -11.79 -8.13 -7.78
CA ASP A 132 -11.28 -9.46 -8.03
C ASP A 132 -10.99 -9.69 -9.53
N ILE A 133 -10.36 -10.82 -9.86
CA ILE A 133 -9.97 -11.19 -11.22
C ILE A 133 -11.15 -11.36 -12.21
N PHE A 134 -12.38 -11.30 -11.75
CA PHE A 134 -13.59 -11.52 -12.58
C PHE A 134 -14.35 -10.24 -12.92
N VAL A 135 -14.07 -9.11 -12.25
CA VAL A 135 -14.83 -7.87 -12.37
C VAL A 135 -13.93 -6.74 -12.85
N ARG A 136 -14.37 -6.03 -13.88
CA ARG A 136 -13.74 -4.79 -14.33
C ARG A 136 -14.43 -3.59 -13.70
N GLU A 137 -13.71 -2.82 -12.90
CA GLU A 137 -14.18 -1.57 -12.33
C GLU A 137 -13.75 -0.35 -13.17
N ILE A 138 -14.48 0.75 -12.99
CA ILE A 138 -14.06 2.06 -13.50
C ILE A 138 -12.91 2.56 -12.63
N PRO A 139 -11.83 3.12 -13.22
CA PRO A 139 -10.78 3.76 -12.44
C PRO A 139 -11.35 4.83 -11.51
N GLN A 140 -11.09 4.69 -10.22
CA GLN A 140 -11.68 5.55 -9.21
C GLN A 140 -10.69 5.81 -8.07
N VAL A 141 -10.88 6.94 -7.38
CA VAL A 141 -10.22 7.21 -6.10
C VAL A 141 -11.27 7.18 -5.02
N ARG A 142 -11.03 6.40 -3.97
CA ARG A 142 -11.89 6.30 -2.80
C ARG A 142 -11.32 7.14 -1.67
N LEU A 143 -12.14 8.01 -1.10
CA LEU A 143 -11.80 8.87 0.02
C LEU A 143 -12.77 8.62 1.16
N SER A 144 -12.24 8.56 2.40
CA SER A 144 -13.09 8.65 3.57
C SER A 144 -13.58 10.07 3.77
N GLU A 145 -14.85 10.26 4.11
CA GLU A 145 -15.46 11.57 4.39
C GLU A 145 -14.66 12.35 5.45
N ASP A 146 -14.14 11.67 6.49
CA ASP A 146 -13.38 12.30 7.57
C ASP A 146 -12.07 12.96 7.10
N PHE A 147 -11.49 12.48 6.01
CA PHE A 147 -10.23 12.96 5.45
C PHE A 147 -10.40 13.61 4.08
N ALA A 148 -11.62 13.75 3.58
CA ALA A 148 -11.90 14.16 2.21
C ALA A 148 -11.30 15.53 1.86
N GLU A 149 -11.36 16.50 2.77
CA GLU A 149 -10.78 17.85 2.55
C GLU A 149 -9.27 17.78 2.29
N ALA A 150 -8.56 16.99 3.09
CA ALA A 150 -7.10 16.83 2.96
C ALA A 150 -6.71 16.00 1.73
N LEU A 151 -7.52 14.99 1.37
CA LEU A 151 -7.20 14.04 0.30
C LEU A 151 -7.67 14.49 -1.09
N LEU A 152 -8.71 15.32 -1.17
CA LEU A 152 -9.29 15.75 -2.44
C LEU A 152 -8.29 16.41 -3.41
N PRO A 153 -7.32 17.23 -2.96
CA PRO A 153 -6.30 17.77 -3.85
C PRO A 153 -5.48 16.69 -4.56
N TYR A 154 -5.11 15.63 -3.84
CA TYR A 154 -4.35 14.50 -4.40
C TYR A 154 -5.20 13.67 -5.36
N ALA A 155 -6.46 13.38 -4.99
CA ALA A 155 -7.38 12.67 -5.85
C ALA A 155 -7.59 13.37 -7.21
N LYS A 156 -7.68 14.70 -7.20
CA LYS A 156 -7.82 15.51 -8.43
C LYS A 156 -6.57 15.51 -9.33
N MET A 157 -5.42 15.11 -8.82
CA MET A 157 -4.18 14.99 -9.61
C MET A 157 -4.11 13.66 -10.38
N THR A 158 -4.95 12.71 -10.05
CA THR A 158 -5.05 11.44 -10.77
C THR A 158 -5.88 11.61 -12.04
N ASN A 159 -5.76 10.66 -12.96
CA ASN A 159 -6.60 10.55 -14.15
C ASN A 159 -7.75 9.53 -13.96
N ALA A 160 -8.16 9.31 -12.71
CA ALA A 160 -9.31 8.47 -12.40
C ALA A 160 -10.62 9.09 -12.91
N ASP A 161 -11.53 8.25 -13.36
CA ASP A 161 -12.81 8.69 -13.93
C ASP A 161 -13.80 9.16 -12.85
N MET A 162 -13.58 8.73 -11.59
CA MET A 162 -14.48 9.03 -10.48
C MET A 162 -13.72 9.23 -9.16
N ILE A 163 -14.20 10.16 -8.35
CA ILE A 163 -13.82 10.29 -6.94
C ILE A 163 -15.05 9.89 -6.11
N TRP A 164 -14.90 8.83 -5.35
CA TRP A 164 -15.95 8.29 -4.50
C TRP A 164 -15.66 8.61 -3.04
N MET A 165 -16.54 9.38 -2.40
CA MET A 165 -16.46 9.62 -0.96
C MET A 165 -17.31 8.59 -0.22
N ASN A 166 -16.65 7.83 0.66
CA ASN A 166 -17.31 6.88 1.54
C ASN A 166 -17.64 7.55 2.86
N ALA A 167 -18.85 7.36 3.33
CA ALA A 167 -19.19 7.69 4.72
C ALA A 167 -18.32 6.86 5.66
N THR A 168 -17.96 7.46 6.79
CA THR A 168 -17.22 6.75 7.83
C THR A 168 -18.06 5.60 8.35
N ALA A 169 -17.50 4.40 8.28
CA ALA A 169 -18.12 3.21 8.83
C ALA A 169 -17.05 2.43 9.61
N THR A 170 -17.44 1.86 10.73
CA THR A 170 -16.53 1.11 11.63
C THR A 170 -15.73 0.02 10.92
N VAL A 171 -16.29 -0.57 9.86
CA VAL A 171 -15.60 -1.57 9.03
C VAL A 171 -14.36 -1.01 8.31
N HIS A 172 -14.25 0.29 8.14
CA HIS A 172 -13.11 0.95 7.49
C HIS A 172 -12.04 1.41 8.48
N GLU A 173 -12.33 1.45 9.77
CA GLU A 173 -11.38 1.91 10.80
C GLU A 173 -10.12 1.05 10.91
N SER A 174 -10.19 -0.21 10.51
CA SER A 174 -9.08 -1.17 10.53
C SER A 174 -8.38 -1.35 9.17
N THR A 175 -8.56 -0.40 8.23
CA THR A 175 -7.86 -0.43 6.94
C THR A 175 -6.51 0.29 7.01
N LEU A 176 -5.60 -0.07 6.10
CA LEU A 176 -4.31 0.61 5.99
C LEU A 176 -4.50 2.12 5.76
N ALA A 177 -5.33 2.49 4.80
CA ALA A 177 -5.55 3.89 4.44
C ALA A 177 -6.11 4.71 5.61
N HIS A 178 -7.10 4.17 6.35
CA HIS A 178 -7.64 4.87 7.52
C HIS A 178 -6.57 5.06 8.60
N SER A 179 -5.83 4.00 8.93
CA SER A 179 -4.77 4.05 9.94
C SER A 179 -3.67 5.07 9.59
N LEU A 180 -3.23 5.09 8.32
CA LEU A 180 -2.21 6.04 7.88
C LEU A 180 -2.72 7.49 7.88
N ASN A 181 -3.97 7.73 7.47
CA ASN A 181 -4.59 9.06 7.54
C ASN A 181 -4.66 9.58 8.98
N LEU A 182 -5.03 8.73 9.94
CA LEU A 182 -5.00 9.08 11.38
C LEU A 182 -3.59 9.42 11.87
N LEU A 183 -2.56 8.78 11.32
CA LEU A 183 -1.15 9.02 11.64
C LEU A 183 -0.54 10.17 10.86
N GLY A 184 -1.34 10.90 10.10
CA GLY A 184 -0.90 12.09 9.35
C GLY A 184 -0.19 11.79 8.05
N VAL A 185 -0.32 10.58 7.50
CA VAL A 185 0.12 10.22 6.16
C VAL A 185 -1.08 10.24 5.22
N PRO A 186 -1.24 11.25 4.34
CA PRO A 186 -2.34 11.31 3.39
C PRO A 186 -2.39 10.05 2.52
N THR A 187 -3.50 9.31 2.57
CA THR A 187 -3.60 8.01 1.88
C THR A 187 -4.94 7.89 1.16
N PRO A 188 -5.02 8.33 -0.12
CA PRO A 188 -6.11 7.99 -1.02
C PRO A 188 -6.01 6.51 -1.47
N VAL A 189 -7.17 5.90 -1.73
CA VAL A 189 -7.31 4.51 -2.20
C VAL A 189 -7.82 4.49 -3.62
#